data_24b0b860f5729edd1c783b8402eec1b4
#
_entry.id   24b0b860f5729edd1c783b8402eec1b4
#
_cell.length_a   1.000
_cell.length_b   1.000
_cell.length_c   1.000
_cell.angle_alpha   90.00
_cell.angle_beta   90.00
_cell.angle_gamma   90.00
#
_symmetry.space_group_name_H-M   'P 1'
#
loop_
_entity.id
_entity.type
_entity.pdbx_description
1 polymer ?
#
loop_
_entity_poly.entity_id
_entity_poly.type
_entity_poly.pdbx_seq_one_letter_code
_entity_poly.pdbx_strand_id
1 'polypeptide(L)'
;MDKVIATFLISIFTLLCSAQVCHPTAWLRADSATLGFPTWTDVSGNALDATPTSGTMPTAFSRINFNKCFEVSSAEAFTLPLGINDSRQSDVIVVYETYDTVNENALWQVQLDTAKRIGQTTRRILNENGQITYDTANRLRPVVNYLAQSWRTPEVCTPTLAFCMADSLRMNGKIAEVIYFDSRISDTSVIQWISYLAIKYGITLTQTDYLDSRKKIIWNNRDYSEFSSSIAGLGRDNSMGLYQKQSYFADGQVIIGIDNFAATNEANSTHITNGHFIVMGMDINGLQNATEVYTQNGELYQVIGKSIVQGTGAISTYNTFLLLDTSVVNDSITPALLIDRSGSGNFPIGETIVIWPSTNDSLGYFVYENISWDLDNSGTDLFCFAINMLNEEIVEKSHLGTKNDTKIDLALQQKNLNQASLFQQSENLKTADYRLFPNPNRGRFIVEITYPIEQDVTLTVYTSDGKMILVKEGKGKSRYCFEGNVETPGHYLIEIVSNWEKKSMKMVVH
;
A
#
# COMPACT_ATOMS: atom_id res chain seq x y z
N MET A 1 -14.12 33.94 72.34
CA MET A 1 -13.70 34.56 71.04
C MET A 1 -12.94 33.50 70.27
N ASP A 2 -13.68 32.62 69.63
CA ASP A 2 -13.11 31.47 68.87
C ASP A 2 -13.06 31.83 67.41
N LYS A 3 -11.85 31.84 66.87
CA LYS A 3 -11.63 32.02 65.42
C LYS A 3 -11.80 30.67 64.72
N VAL A 4 -12.88 30.53 64.01
CA VAL A 4 -13.07 29.45 63.04
C VAL A 4 -12.22 29.76 61.79
N ILE A 5 -11.19 28.96 61.55
CA ILE A 5 -10.42 29.00 60.32
C ILE A 5 -11.14 28.07 59.31
N ALA A 6 -11.80 28.67 58.36
CA ALA A 6 -12.36 27.95 57.20
C ALA A 6 -11.25 27.65 56.19
N THR A 7 -10.83 26.40 56.14
CA THR A 7 -9.88 25.94 55.11
C THR A 7 -10.65 25.69 53.82
N PHE A 8 -10.51 26.55 52.82
CA PHE A 8 -11.00 26.34 51.47
C PHE A 8 -10.11 25.32 50.75
N LEU A 9 -10.60 24.10 50.64
CA LEU A 9 -9.99 23.12 49.73
C LEU A 9 -10.38 23.49 48.30
N ILE A 10 -9.48 24.15 47.58
CA ILE A 10 -9.59 24.29 46.11
C ILE A 10 -9.14 22.96 45.52
N SER A 11 -10.09 22.09 45.18
CA SER A 11 -9.85 20.96 44.31
C SER A 11 -9.59 21.50 42.91
N ILE A 12 -8.33 21.60 42.52
CA ILE A 12 -7.93 21.81 41.13
C ILE A 12 -8.28 20.51 40.39
N PHE A 13 -9.46 20.44 39.82
CA PHE A 13 -9.76 19.52 38.72
C PHE A 13 -8.92 20.01 37.52
N THR A 14 -7.72 19.47 37.37
CA THR A 14 -7.05 19.49 36.07
C THR A 14 -7.91 18.65 35.15
N LEU A 15 -8.81 19.29 34.38
CA LEU A 15 -9.31 18.72 33.17
C LEU A 15 -8.08 18.42 32.29
N LEU A 16 -7.63 17.19 32.33
CA LEU A 16 -6.87 16.61 31.23
C LEU A 16 -7.81 16.59 30.04
N CYS A 17 -7.86 17.70 29.31
CA CYS A 17 -8.42 17.75 27.99
C CYS A 17 -7.52 16.85 27.14
N SER A 18 -7.75 15.52 27.20
CA SER A 18 -7.23 14.62 26.20
C SER A 18 -7.76 15.17 24.88
N ALA A 19 -6.88 15.56 23.99
CA ALA A 19 -7.25 16.06 22.68
C ALA A 19 -8.00 14.96 21.95
N GLN A 20 -9.33 14.98 22.11
CA GLN A 20 -10.21 13.97 21.56
C GLN A 20 -10.18 14.11 20.04
N VAL A 21 -10.02 12.97 19.36
CA VAL A 21 -10.15 12.90 17.89
C VAL A 21 -11.52 13.47 17.52
N CYS A 22 -11.57 14.27 16.45
CA CYS A 22 -12.84 14.76 15.93
C CYS A 22 -13.68 13.56 15.48
N HIS A 23 -14.86 13.38 16.09
CA HIS A 23 -15.77 12.28 15.76
C HIS A 23 -16.49 12.57 14.43
N PRO A 24 -16.55 11.59 13.52
CA PRO A 24 -17.28 11.74 12.26
C PRO A 24 -18.80 11.78 12.51
N THR A 25 -19.50 12.46 11.64
CA THR A 25 -20.98 12.44 11.59
C THR A 25 -21.49 11.11 11.06
N ALA A 26 -20.79 10.51 10.08
CA ALA A 26 -21.00 9.14 9.66
C ALA A 26 -19.69 8.44 9.37
N TRP A 27 -19.58 7.17 9.74
CA TRP A 27 -18.39 6.37 9.53
C TRP A 27 -18.78 4.96 9.06
N LEU A 28 -18.61 4.73 7.76
CA LEU A 28 -18.97 3.48 7.10
C LEU A 28 -17.70 2.66 6.85
N ARG A 29 -17.62 1.48 7.44
CA ARG A 29 -16.48 0.57 7.34
C ARG A 29 -16.93 -0.76 6.74
N ALA A 30 -16.32 -1.19 5.64
CA ALA A 30 -16.65 -2.48 5.03
C ALA A 30 -16.23 -3.68 5.90
N ASP A 31 -15.20 -3.55 6.73
CA ASP A 31 -14.76 -4.59 7.66
C ASP A 31 -15.73 -4.78 8.86
N SER A 32 -16.58 -3.81 9.13
CA SER A 32 -17.66 -3.92 10.14
C SER A 32 -18.98 -4.38 9.53
N ALA A 33 -19.11 -4.43 8.20
CA ALA A 33 -20.33 -4.83 7.54
C ALA A 33 -20.54 -6.34 7.62
N THR A 34 -21.81 -6.72 7.77
CA THR A 34 -22.24 -8.13 7.80
C THR A 34 -23.01 -8.46 6.53
N LEU A 35 -22.64 -9.54 5.85
CA LEU A 35 -23.38 -10.03 4.68
C LEU A 35 -24.83 -10.36 5.07
N GLY A 36 -25.77 -10.00 4.19
CA GLY A 36 -27.20 -10.26 4.38
C GLY A 36 -27.96 -9.15 5.12
N PHE A 37 -27.30 -8.12 5.64
CA PHE A 37 -27.97 -6.92 6.11
C PHE A 37 -28.34 -6.00 4.94
N PRO A 38 -29.47 -5.28 5.03
CA PRO A 38 -29.93 -4.43 3.93
C PRO A 38 -29.16 -3.11 3.79
N THR A 39 -28.30 -2.77 4.76
CA THR A 39 -27.61 -1.49 4.85
C THR A 39 -26.13 -1.65 5.17
N TRP A 40 -25.32 -0.67 4.79
CA TRP A 40 -23.96 -0.50 5.26
C TRP A 40 -23.99 0.29 6.57
N THR A 41 -23.73 -0.41 7.66
CA THR A 41 -23.90 0.11 9.01
C THR A 41 -22.91 1.23 9.34
N ASP A 42 -23.44 2.33 9.88
CA ASP A 42 -22.66 3.43 10.44
C ASP A 42 -22.09 3.06 11.81
N VAL A 43 -20.78 3.17 11.96
CA VAL A 43 -20.07 2.91 13.23
C VAL A 43 -19.71 4.18 14.01
N SER A 44 -20.15 5.36 13.55
CA SER A 44 -19.96 6.63 14.29
C SER A 44 -20.77 6.71 15.58
N GLY A 45 -21.85 5.95 15.66
CA GLY A 45 -22.83 6.00 16.75
C GLY A 45 -24.04 6.90 16.45
N ASN A 46 -24.10 7.55 15.29
CA ASN A 46 -25.21 8.43 14.91
C ASN A 46 -26.31 7.71 14.12
N ALA A 47 -26.15 6.40 13.88
CA ALA A 47 -27.11 5.55 13.17
C ALA A 47 -27.47 6.06 11.75
N LEU A 48 -26.48 6.60 11.05
CA LEU A 48 -26.59 7.06 9.67
C LEU A 48 -26.18 5.94 8.71
N ASP A 49 -26.94 4.86 8.67
CA ASP A 49 -26.67 3.72 7.80
C ASP A 49 -26.86 4.08 6.32
N ALA A 50 -25.93 3.64 5.47
CA ALA A 50 -26.08 3.83 4.04
C ALA A 50 -26.86 2.67 3.40
N THR A 51 -27.77 3.03 2.50
CA THR A 51 -28.59 2.08 1.74
C THR A 51 -28.09 1.91 0.32
N PRO A 52 -28.01 0.67 -0.20
CA PRO A 52 -27.66 0.43 -1.59
C PRO A 52 -28.79 0.90 -2.52
N THR A 53 -28.44 1.59 -3.60
CA THR A 53 -29.42 2.10 -4.58
C THR A 53 -30.08 0.97 -5.38
N SER A 54 -29.42 -0.18 -5.49
CA SER A 54 -29.96 -1.40 -6.10
C SER A 54 -30.96 -2.16 -5.19
N GLY A 55 -31.09 -1.74 -3.93
CA GLY A 55 -31.88 -2.44 -2.91
C GLY A 55 -31.20 -3.67 -2.29
N THR A 56 -30.01 -4.02 -2.75
CA THR A 56 -29.23 -5.16 -2.22
C THR A 56 -27.78 -4.78 -1.97
N MET A 57 -27.24 -5.20 -0.82
CA MET A 57 -25.80 -5.04 -0.54
C MET A 57 -24.97 -5.91 -1.47
N PRO A 58 -23.71 -5.52 -1.78
CA PRO A 58 -22.77 -6.40 -2.46
C PRO A 58 -22.70 -7.76 -1.77
N THR A 59 -22.67 -8.82 -2.58
CA THR A 59 -22.75 -10.21 -2.07
C THR A 59 -21.39 -10.78 -1.70
N ALA A 60 -20.32 -10.12 -2.09
CA ALA A 60 -18.95 -10.56 -1.85
C ALA A 60 -18.11 -9.45 -1.25
N PHE A 61 -17.22 -9.84 -0.33
CA PHE A 61 -16.12 -8.99 0.12
C PHE A 61 -14.87 -9.29 -0.69
N SER A 62 -14.17 -8.25 -1.08
CA SER A 62 -12.78 -8.28 -1.52
C SER A 62 -11.87 -7.81 -0.37
N ARG A 63 -10.60 -7.52 -0.67
CA ARG A 63 -9.64 -7.06 0.34
C ARG A 63 -8.77 -5.94 -0.18
N ILE A 64 -8.43 -5.02 0.73
CA ILE A 64 -7.35 -4.05 0.59
C ILE A 64 -6.49 -4.19 1.84
N ASN A 65 -5.20 -4.47 1.67
CA ASN A 65 -4.25 -4.63 2.77
C ASN A 65 -4.76 -5.55 3.91
N PHE A 66 -5.24 -6.75 3.55
CA PHE A 66 -5.82 -7.76 4.46
C PHE A 66 -7.13 -7.35 5.15
N ASN A 67 -7.66 -6.16 4.92
CA ASN A 67 -8.94 -5.71 5.45
C ASN A 67 -10.07 -5.87 4.43
N LYS A 68 -11.28 -6.17 4.89
CA LYS A 68 -12.44 -6.33 4.02
C LYS A 68 -12.79 -5.02 3.31
N CYS A 69 -13.21 -5.12 2.07
CA CYS A 69 -13.80 -4.02 1.30
C CYS A 69 -14.93 -4.56 0.42
N PHE A 70 -15.83 -3.69 0.01
CA PHE A 70 -16.81 -4.05 -1.02
C PHE A 70 -16.19 -3.96 -2.40
N GLU A 71 -16.48 -4.96 -3.22
CA GLU A 71 -16.26 -4.91 -4.65
C GLU A 71 -17.51 -4.32 -5.30
N VAL A 72 -17.36 -3.22 -6.00
CA VAL A 72 -18.47 -2.48 -6.60
C VAL A 72 -18.33 -2.42 -8.12
N SER A 73 -19.44 -2.64 -8.78
CA SER A 73 -19.59 -2.52 -10.22
C SER A 73 -20.46 -1.31 -10.58
N SER A 74 -20.61 -1.05 -11.86
CA SER A 74 -21.41 0.08 -12.34
C SER A 74 -22.90 0.05 -11.94
N ALA A 75 -23.39 -1.06 -11.39
CA ALA A 75 -24.77 -1.20 -10.91
C ALA A 75 -24.93 -0.82 -9.42
N GLU A 76 -23.82 -0.76 -8.67
CA GLU A 76 -23.83 -0.61 -7.24
C GLU A 76 -23.43 0.80 -6.81
N ALA A 77 -24.27 1.41 -6.00
CA ALA A 77 -24.01 2.67 -5.34
C ALA A 77 -24.74 2.68 -3.99
N PHE A 78 -24.34 3.58 -3.10
CA PHE A 78 -24.91 3.70 -1.77
C PHE A 78 -25.38 5.13 -1.54
N THR A 79 -26.45 5.28 -0.77
CA THR A 79 -26.96 6.58 -0.37
C THR A 79 -27.08 6.69 1.15
N LEU A 80 -26.68 7.83 1.66
CA LEU A 80 -26.74 8.20 3.06
C LEU A 80 -27.62 9.44 3.20
N PRO A 81 -28.75 9.40 3.92
CA PRO A 81 -29.54 10.59 4.17
C PRO A 81 -28.77 11.51 5.13
N LEU A 82 -28.47 12.72 4.68
CA LEU A 82 -27.88 13.74 5.53
C LEU A 82 -29.00 14.49 6.26
N GLY A 83 -28.82 14.77 7.53
CA GLY A 83 -29.69 15.66 8.28
C GLY A 83 -29.67 17.07 7.65
N ILE A 84 -30.74 17.84 7.88
CA ILE A 84 -30.74 19.28 7.55
C ILE A 84 -29.81 19.94 8.57
N ASN A 85 -28.55 20.14 8.18
CA ASN A 85 -27.62 20.96 8.96
C ASN A 85 -27.47 22.32 8.34
N ASP A 86 -27.51 23.36 9.16
CA ASP A 86 -27.20 24.73 8.76
C ASP A 86 -25.72 24.90 8.35
N SER A 87 -24.90 23.88 8.54
CA SER A 87 -23.49 23.94 8.21
C SER A 87 -23.31 23.84 6.69
N ARG A 88 -22.76 24.88 6.15
CA ARG A 88 -22.43 25.02 4.71
C ARG A 88 -21.06 24.45 4.36
N GLN A 89 -20.54 23.56 5.19
CA GLN A 89 -19.22 22.98 5.05
C GLN A 89 -19.27 21.50 5.44
N SER A 90 -18.57 20.67 4.69
CA SER A 90 -18.37 19.28 5.05
C SER A 90 -17.01 18.79 4.60
N ASP A 91 -16.54 17.75 5.25
CA ASP A 91 -15.35 17.03 4.89
C ASP A 91 -15.71 15.57 4.60
N VAL A 92 -15.22 15.03 3.49
CA VAL A 92 -15.44 13.65 3.07
C VAL A 92 -14.10 12.98 2.84
N ILE A 93 -13.92 11.81 3.45
CA ILE A 93 -12.74 10.96 3.24
C ILE A 93 -13.23 9.61 2.72
N VAL A 94 -12.64 9.13 1.62
CA VAL A 94 -13.00 7.86 0.99
C VAL A 94 -11.74 7.04 0.73
N VAL A 95 -11.77 5.74 1.06
CA VAL A 95 -10.73 4.78 0.65
C VAL A 95 -11.30 3.89 -0.43
N TYR A 96 -10.61 3.87 -1.57
CA TYR A 96 -11.02 3.12 -2.75
C TYR A 96 -9.84 2.61 -3.56
N GLU A 97 -10.12 1.69 -4.48
CA GLU A 97 -9.22 1.19 -5.51
C GLU A 97 -10.04 1.02 -6.79
N THR A 98 -9.58 1.54 -7.94
CA THR A 98 -10.30 1.40 -9.21
C THR A 98 -9.69 0.30 -10.05
N TYR A 99 -10.53 -0.44 -10.80
CA TYR A 99 -10.09 -1.43 -11.78
C TYR A 99 -9.83 -0.82 -13.16
N ASP A 100 -10.26 0.41 -13.35
CA ASP A 100 -10.12 1.13 -14.61
C ASP A 100 -9.18 2.32 -14.44
N THR A 101 -8.05 2.28 -15.15
CA THR A 101 -7.06 3.36 -15.14
C THR A 101 -7.33 4.41 -16.22
N VAL A 102 -8.22 4.13 -17.16
CA VAL A 102 -8.49 4.99 -18.33
C VAL A 102 -9.74 5.83 -18.13
N ASN A 103 -10.83 5.23 -17.66
CA ASN A 103 -12.11 5.93 -17.52
C ASN A 103 -12.23 6.61 -16.16
N GLU A 104 -12.98 7.69 -16.15
CA GLU A 104 -13.31 8.41 -14.94
C GLU A 104 -14.31 7.61 -14.09
N ASN A 105 -13.99 7.45 -12.81
CA ASN A 105 -14.83 6.75 -11.83
C ASN A 105 -15.46 7.74 -10.86
N ALA A 106 -16.70 7.48 -10.47
CA ALA A 106 -17.40 8.24 -9.45
C ALA A 106 -16.91 7.86 -8.05
N LEU A 107 -16.66 8.83 -7.19
CA LEU A 107 -16.35 8.58 -5.78
C LEU A 107 -17.56 8.89 -4.91
N TRP A 108 -18.02 10.11 -4.93
CA TRP A 108 -19.18 10.53 -4.16
C TRP A 108 -19.81 11.83 -4.70
N GLN A 109 -21.07 12.06 -4.37
CA GLN A 109 -21.74 13.33 -4.59
C GLN A 109 -22.76 13.63 -3.49
N VAL A 110 -23.01 14.91 -3.24
CA VAL A 110 -24.18 15.40 -2.51
C VAL A 110 -25.09 16.13 -3.50
N GLN A 111 -26.33 15.67 -3.60
CA GLN A 111 -27.36 16.34 -4.37
C GLN A 111 -27.95 17.46 -3.51
N LEU A 112 -27.82 18.70 -3.90
CA LEU A 112 -28.30 19.88 -3.16
C LEU A 112 -29.71 20.27 -3.59
N ASP A 113 -30.00 20.23 -4.89
CA ASP A 113 -31.32 20.43 -5.49
C ASP A 113 -31.41 19.71 -6.85
N THR A 114 -32.43 19.93 -7.64
CA THR A 114 -32.62 19.26 -8.94
C THR A 114 -31.51 19.56 -9.97
N ALA A 115 -30.80 20.68 -9.80
CA ALA A 115 -29.76 21.14 -10.73
C ALA A 115 -28.36 21.22 -10.09
N LYS A 116 -28.28 21.39 -8.77
CA LYS A 116 -27.02 21.65 -8.06
C LYS A 116 -26.53 20.44 -7.31
N ARG A 117 -25.27 20.14 -7.49
CA ARG A 117 -24.56 19.07 -6.80
C ARG A 117 -23.13 19.47 -6.52
N ILE A 118 -22.59 18.88 -5.47
CA ILE A 118 -21.16 18.89 -5.17
C ILE A 118 -20.69 17.45 -5.09
N GLY A 119 -19.43 17.20 -5.36
CA GLY A 119 -18.93 15.84 -5.32
C GLY A 119 -17.54 15.68 -5.87
N GLN A 120 -17.14 14.44 -6.03
CA GLN A 120 -15.83 14.10 -6.53
C GLN A 120 -15.85 12.83 -7.36
N THR A 121 -15.08 12.86 -8.41
CA THR A 121 -14.72 11.72 -9.23
C THR A 121 -13.21 11.49 -9.14
N THR A 122 -12.69 10.50 -9.81
CA THR A 122 -11.23 10.31 -9.93
C THR A 122 -10.52 11.39 -10.76
N ARG A 123 -11.26 12.27 -11.44
CA ARG A 123 -10.71 13.32 -12.32
C ARG A 123 -11.29 14.71 -12.13
N ARG A 124 -12.41 14.85 -11.43
CA ARG A 124 -13.10 16.13 -11.28
C ARG A 124 -13.59 16.36 -9.86
N ILE A 125 -13.52 17.62 -9.44
CA ILE A 125 -14.26 18.14 -8.30
C ILE A 125 -15.49 18.85 -8.87
N LEU A 126 -16.68 18.44 -8.44
CA LEU A 126 -17.95 19.05 -8.77
C LEU A 126 -18.29 20.07 -7.69
N ASN A 127 -18.59 21.30 -8.06
CA ASN A 127 -19.05 22.34 -7.14
C ASN A 127 -20.27 23.07 -7.71
N GLU A 128 -20.92 23.90 -6.90
CA GLU A 128 -22.15 24.62 -7.30
C GLU A 128 -21.99 25.47 -8.55
N ASN A 129 -20.80 25.92 -8.88
CA ASN A 129 -20.49 26.86 -9.97
C ASN A 129 -19.88 26.15 -11.19
N GLY A 130 -19.77 24.83 -11.18
CA GLY A 130 -19.19 24.08 -12.28
C GLY A 130 -18.33 22.91 -11.82
N GLN A 131 -17.28 22.63 -12.58
CA GLN A 131 -16.35 21.55 -12.30
C GLN A 131 -14.91 22.01 -12.43
N ILE A 132 -14.04 21.45 -11.59
CA ILE A 132 -12.59 21.63 -11.66
C ILE A 132 -12.01 20.28 -12.05
N THR A 133 -11.31 20.23 -13.18
CA THR A 133 -10.58 19.03 -13.60
C THR A 133 -9.21 19.00 -12.94
N TYR A 134 -8.81 17.86 -12.44
CA TYR A 134 -7.47 17.61 -11.92
C TYR A 134 -6.95 16.29 -12.51
N ASP A 135 -5.65 16.25 -12.74
CA ASP A 135 -5.00 15.05 -13.27
C ASP A 135 -4.60 14.13 -12.10
N THR A 136 -5.51 13.24 -11.71
CA THR A 136 -5.14 12.12 -10.85
C THR A 136 -5.02 10.90 -11.73
N ALA A 137 -3.82 10.35 -11.83
CA ALA A 137 -3.67 9.04 -12.43
C ALA A 137 -4.58 8.05 -11.70
N ASN A 138 -5.56 7.48 -12.40
CA ASN A 138 -6.29 6.31 -11.92
C ASN A 138 -5.25 5.25 -11.58
N ARG A 139 -5.25 4.76 -10.35
CA ARG A 139 -4.25 3.81 -9.88
C ARG A 139 -4.95 2.52 -9.50
N LEU A 140 -4.39 1.40 -9.95
CA LEU A 140 -4.72 0.05 -9.48
C LEU A 140 -4.19 -0.20 -8.04
N ARG A 141 -4.14 0.84 -7.23
CA ARG A 141 -3.66 0.83 -5.85
C ARG A 141 -4.68 1.52 -4.97
N PRO A 142 -4.75 1.14 -3.68
CA PRO A 142 -5.58 1.84 -2.73
C PRO A 142 -5.23 3.33 -2.65
N VAL A 143 -6.25 4.15 -2.61
CA VAL A 143 -6.13 5.61 -2.51
C VAL A 143 -7.00 6.08 -1.35
N VAL A 144 -6.43 6.92 -0.49
CA VAL A 144 -7.21 7.74 0.41
C VAL A 144 -7.45 9.10 -0.26
N ASN A 145 -8.70 9.47 -0.36
CA ASN A 145 -9.10 10.75 -0.93
C ASN A 145 -9.81 11.58 0.13
N TYR A 146 -9.33 12.80 0.34
CA TYR A 146 -9.93 13.79 1.23
C TYR A 146 -10.35 15.00 0.43
N LEU A 147 -11.57 15.47 0.66
CA LEU A 147 -12.05 16.71 0.11
C LEU A 147 -12.90 17.49 1.10
N ALA A 148 -12.51 18.73 1.35
CA ALA A 148 -13.29 19.71 2.06
C ALA A 148 -14.17 20.48 1.06
N GLN A 149 -15.46 20.57 1.33
CA GLN A 149 -16.41 21.29 0.50
C GLN A 149 -17.18 22.36 1.27
N SER A 150 -17.48 23.46 0.59
CA SER A 150 -18.38 24.48 1.08
C SER A 150 -19.47 24.70 0.04
N TRP A 151 -20.71 24.85 0.50
CA TRP A 151 -21.83 25.16 -0.39
C TRP A 151 -22.78 26.19 0.23
N ARG A 152 -23.57 26.83 -0.64
CA ARG A 152 -24.64 27.74 -0.22
C ARG A 152 -25.96 27.04 -0.44
N THR A 153 -26.61 26.60 0.63
CA THR A 153 -27.88 25.89 0.55
C THR A 153 -29.01 26.79 0.02
N PRO A 154 -29.80 26.28 -0.93
CA PRO A 154 -31.17 26.77 -1.15
C PRO A 154 -32.11 26.25 -0.05
N GLU A 155 -33.19 26.91 0.17
CA GLU A 155 -34.04 26.83 1.35
C GLU A 155 -34.78 25.52 1.62
N VAL A 156 -34.77 24.54 0.75
CA VAL A 156 -35.53 23.26 0.96
C VAL A 156 -34.92 22.10 0.18
N CYS A 157 -33.98 21.38 0.77
CA CYS A 157 -33.80 19.97 0.39
C CYS A 157 -33.22 19.16 1.55
N THR A 158 -33.55 17.87 1.59
CA THR A 158 -32.82 16.89 2.42
C THR A 158 -31.66 16.39 1.57
N PRO A 159 -30.44 16.89 1.79
CA PRO A 159 -29.31 16.47 0.99
C PRO A 159 -29.05 14.99 1.22
N THR A 160 -28.74 14.29 0.14
CA THR A 160 -28.36 12.87 0.19
C THR A 160 -26.92 12.76 -0.31
N LEU A 161 -26.07 12.15 0.51
CA LEU A 161 -24.73 11.80 0.12
C LEU A 161 -24.76 10.43 -0.57
N ALA A 162 -24.29 10.37 -1.81
CA ALA A 162 -24.18 9.15 -2.58
C ALA A 162 -22.71 8.77 -2.76
N PHE A 163 -22.40 7.48 -2.64
CA PHE A 163 -21.06 6.93 -2.89
C PHE A 163 -21.09 6.01 -4.10
N CYS A 164 -19.96 5.87 -4.78
CA CYS A 164 -19.80 5.10 -6.03
C CYS A 164 -20.69 5.62 -7.16
N MET A 165 -21.26 6.81 -7.01
CA MET A 165 -22.10 7.50 -7.97
C MET A 165 -21.80 8.99 -7.93
N ALA A 166 -21.55 9.58 -9.08
CA ALA A 166 -21.44 11.03 -9.26
C ALA A 166 -21.92 11.37 -10.68
N ASP A 167 -22.97 12.17 -10.77
CA ASP A 167 -23.62 12.46 -12.05
C ASP A 167 -24.17 11.18 -12.73
N SER A 168 -23.80 10.98 -14.00
CA SER A 168 -24.08 9.73 -14.74
C SER A 168 -22.98 8.67 -14.55
N LEU A 169 -21.91 9.04 -13.88
CA LEU A 169 -20.77 8.14 -13.66
C LEU A 169 -21.04 7.14 -12.54
N ARG A 170 -20.37 6.03 -12.64
CA ARG A 170 -20.37 4.96 -11.63
C ARG A 170 -18.93 4.56 -11.32
N MET A 171 -18.74 3.91 -10.18
CA MET A 171 -17.48 3.32 -9.80
C MET A 171 -17.38 1.88 -10.29
N ASN A 172 -16.19 1.48 -10.72
CA ASN A 172 -15.81 0.09 -10.97
C ASN A 172 -14.50 -0.18 -10.22
N GLY A 173 -14.60 -0.95 -9.12
CA GLY A 173 -13.44 -1.17 -8.26
C GLY A 173 -13.84 -1.62 -6.86
N LYS A 174 -13.09 -1.15 -5.87
CA LYS A 174 -13.31 -1.47 -4.45
C LYS A 174 -13.55 -0.20 -3.65
N ILE A 175 -14.46 -0.27 -2.68
CA ILE A 175 -14.64 0.77 -1.66
C ILE A 175 -14.49 0.12 -0.28
N ALA A 176 -13.64 0.70 0.55
CA ALA A 176 -13.30 0.13 1.85
C ALA A 176 -13.88 0.92 3.02
N GLU A 177 -13.81 2.24 2.94
CA GLU A 177 -14.21 3.10 4.06
C GLU A 177 -14.64 4.47 3.58
N VAL A 178 -15.67 5.02 4.21
CA VAL A 178 -16.18 6.37 3.99
C VAL A 178 -16.36 7.06 5.32
N ILE A 179 -15.80 8.26 5.46
CA ILE A 179 -15.90 9.08 6.66
C ILE A 179 -16.47 10.43 6.26
N TYR A 180 -17.54 10.83 6.89
CA TYR A 180 -18.23 12.08 6.63
C TYR A 180 -18.29 12.94 7.90
N PHE A 181 -17.96 14.21 7.74
CA PHE A 181 -18.12 15.26 8.75
C PHE A 181 -19.07 16.32 8.20
N ASP A 182 -20.06 16.69 8.97
CA ASP A 182 -21.03 17.74 8.63
C ASP A 182 -20.51 19.17 8.87
N SER A 183 -19.25 19.27 9.26
CA SER A 183 -18.51 20.50 9.47
C SER A 183 -17.05 20.32 9.09
N ARG A 184 -16.36 21.43 8.84
CA ARG A 184 -14.92 21.37 8.56
C ARG A 184 -14.14 20.96 9.79
N ILE A 185 -13.29 19.96 9.67
CA ILE A 185 -12.36 19.55 10.70
C ILE A 185 -11.01 20.27 10.58
N SER A 186 -10.23 20.27 11.65
CA SER A 186 -8.89 20.87 11.64
C SER A 186 -7.92 20.07 10.75
N ASP A 187 -6.91 20.73 10.21
CA ASP A 187 -5.88 20.07 9.40
C ASP A 187 -5.18 18.94 10.19
N THR A 188 -4.96 19.12 11.49
CA THR A 188 -4.43 18.06 12.36
C THR A 188 -5.38 16.86 12.42
N SER A 189 -6.69 17.09 12.52
CA SER A 189 -7.67 15.99 12.52
C SER A 189 -7.71 15.28 11.16
N VAL A 190 -7.56 16.02 10.06
CA VAL A 190 -7.40 15.41 8.72
C VAL A 190 -6.20 14.49 8.71
N ILE A 191 -5.03 14.97 9.18
CA ILE A 191 -3.80 14.16 9.21
C ILE A 191 -3.99 12.91 10.08
N GLN A 192 -4.64 13.01 11.24
CA GLN A 192 -4.93 11.85 12.08
C GLN A 192 -5.78 10.80 11.33
N TRP A 193 -6.86 11.23 10.66
CA TRP A 193 -7.74 10.33 9.91
C TRP A 193 -7.06 9.69 8.70
N ILE A 194 -6.32 10.47 7.89
CA ILE A 194 -5.60 9.91 6.75
C ILE A 194 -4.44 9.01 7.18
N SER A 195 -3.79 9.27 8.33
CA SER A 195 -2.75 8.40 8.91
C SER A 195 -3.34 7.05 9.34
N TYR A 196 -4.48 7.06 10.03
CA TYR A 196 -5.23 5.86 10.36
C TYR A 196 -5.52 5.00 9.11
N LEU A 197 -6.06 5.63 8.07
CA LEU A 197 -6.41 4.94 6.82
C LEU A 197 -5.15 4.46 6.08
N ALA A 198 -4.07 5.23 6.11
CA ALA A 198 -2.81 4.87 5.49
C ALA A 198 -2.22 3.59 6.12
N ILE A 199 -2.16 3.51 7.44
CA ILE A 199 -1.70 2.31 8.15
C ILE A 199 -2.64 1.12 7.88
N LYS A 200 -3.95 1.33 7.96
CA LYS A 200 -4.94 0.26 7.78
C LYS A 200 -4.93 -0.32 6.37
N TYR A 201 -4.82 0.52 5.36
CA TYR A 201 -4.96 0.11 3.97
C TYR A 201 -3.65 0.07 3.18
N GLY A 202 -2.49 0.26 3.83
CA GLY A 202 -1.17 0.20 3.19
C GLY A 202 -0.97 1.33 2.17
N ILE A 203 -1.46 2.54 2.50
CA ILE A 203 -1.37 3.69 1.61
C ILE A 203 -0.19 4.57 2.02
N THR A 204 0.68 4.88 1.08
CA THR A 204 1.83 5.75 1.32
C THR A 204 1.44 7.22 1.22
N LEU A 205 1.61 7.98 2.31
CA LEU A 205 1.48 9.45 2.35
C LEU A 205 2.88 10.06 2.29
N THR A 206 3.21 10.72 1.18
CA THR A 206 4.58 11.20 0.92
C THR A 206 4.86 12.62 1.41
N GLN A 207 3.85 13.37 1.85
CA GLN A 207 3.97 14.81 2.14
C GLN A 207 3.65 15.20 3.57
N THR A 208 3.35 14.24 4.44
CA THR A 208 2.94 14.51 5.82
C THR A 208 3.46 13.46 6.77
N ASP A 209 3.71 13.85 8.01
CA ASP A 209 3.95 12.91 9.09
C ASP A 209 2.66 12.11 9.36
N TYR A 210 2.79 10.88 9.89
CA TYR A 210 1.64 10.12 10.34
C TYR A 210 1.44 10.35 11.84
N LEU A 211 0.20 10.63 12.22
CA LEU A 211 -0.17 10.93 13.59
C LEU A 211 -1.11 9.87 14.18
N ASP A 212 -0.91 9.52 15.44
CA ASP A 212 -1.89 8.77 16.22
C ASP A 212 -3.04 9.67 16.72
N SER A 213 -4.06 9.07 17.36
CA SER A 213 -5.19 9.81 17.94
C SER A 213 -4.80 10.87 18.99
N ARG A 214 -3.62 10.76 19.57
CA ARG A 214 -3.07 11.68 20.56
C ARG A 214 -2.16 12.75 19.95
N LYS A 215 -2.09 12.82 18.59
CA LYS A 215 -1.22 13.71 17.82
C LYS A 215 0.26 13.39 17.97
N LYS A 216 0.61 12.18 18.44
CA LYS A 216 1.99 11.73 18.46
C LYS A 216 2.38 11.31 17.04
N ILE A 217 3.58 11.72 16.63
CA ILE A 217 4.16 11.26 15.35
C ILE A 217 4.50 9.77 15.51
N ILE A 218 3.90 8.94 14.62
CA ILE A 218 4.19 7.52 14.51
C ILE A 218 5.04 7.20 13.27
N TRP A 219 5.11 8.13 12.32
CA TRP A 219 6.05 8.15 11.22
C TRP A 219 6.46 9.59 10.92
N ASN A 220 7.76 9.86 11.00
CA ASN A 220 8.32 11.17 10.75
C ASN A 220 8.77 11.27 9.29
N ASN A 221 7.87 11.69 8.43
CA ASN A 221 8.14 11.79 6.99
C ASN A 221 9.22 12.82 6.65
N ARG A 222 9.40 13.84 7.49
CA ARG A 222 10.45 14.85 7.28
C ARG A 222 11.83 14.26 7.48
N ASP A 223 12.04 13.54 8.58
CA ASP A 223 13.35 12.98 8.95
C ASP A 223 13.68 11.75 8.09
N TYR A 224 12.63 11.03 7.61
CA TYR A 224 12.76 9.82 6.80
C TYR A 224 12.27 10.00 5.36
N SER A 225 12.41 11.20 4.81
CA SER A 225 11.95 11.52 3.44
C SER A 225 12.59 10.65 2.36
N GLU A 226 13.81 10.16 2.59
CA GLU A 226 14.51 9.23 1.70
C GLU A 226 13.88 7.83 1.68
N PHE A 227 13.07 7.48 2.69
CA PHE A 227 12.38 6.20 2.84
C PHE A 227 10.86 6.32 2.57
N SER A 228 10.46 7.15 1.63
CA SER A 228 9.06 7.45 1.35
C SER A 228 8.50 6.80 0.08
N SER A 229 9.23 5.89 -0.56
CA SER A 229 8.74 5.22 -1.79
C SER A 229 7.61 4.23 -1.50
N SER A 230 7.66 3.56 -0.35
CA SER A 230 6.59 2.70 0.18
C SER A 230 6.59 2.82 1.70
N ILE A 231 5.43 3.07 2.30
CA ILE A 231 5.26 3.14 3.76
C ILE A 231 4.14 2.19 4.15
N ALA A 232 4.42 1.32 5.10
CA ALA A 232 3.44 0.42 5.69
C ALA A 232 3.60 0.38 7.20
N GLY A 233 2.54 0.03 7.91
CA GLY A 233 2.58 0.00 9.36
C GLY A 233 1.71 -1.06 9.98
N LEU A 234 2.10 -1.42 11.19
CA LEU A 234 1.37 -2.26 12.13
C LEU A 234 1.10 -1.42 13.38
N GLY A 235 -0.03 -1.63 14.02
CA GLY A 235 -0.30 -0.90 15.25
C GLY A 235 -1.74 -0.96 15.71
N ARG A 236 -1.95 -0.39 16.90
CA ARG A 236 -3.26 -0.30 17.52
C ARG A 236 -3.52 1.08 18.06
N ASP A 237 -4.66 1.65 17.68
CA ASP A 237 -5.21 2.89 18.20
C ASP A 237 -6.72 2.72 18.44
N ASN A 238 -7.10 2.49 19.68
CA ASN A 238 -8.49 2.23 20.02
C ASN A 238 -9.40 3.43 19.73
N SER A 239 -8.89 4.65 19.85
CA SER A 239 -9.68 5.87 19.61
C SER A 239 -10.00 6.08 18.13
N MET A 240 -9.14 5.54 17.23
CA MET A 240 -9.35 5.54 15.78
C MET A 240 -9.91 4.20 15.28
N GLY A 241 -10.16 3.23 16.16
CA GLY A 241 -10.58 1.89 15.74
C GLY A 241 -9.56 1.15 14.89
N LEU A 242 -8.28 1.50 14.98
CA LEU A 242 -7.17 0.86 14.27
C LEU A 242 -6.71 -0.38 15.03
N TYR A 243 -6.58 -1.49 14.31
CA TYR A 243 -5.93 -2.70 14.82
C TYR A 243 -5.32 -3.47 13.65
N GLN A 244 -4.15 -3.01 13.18
CA GLN A 244 -3.44 -3.57 12.03
C GLN A 244 -2.30 -4.46 12.49
N LYS A 245 -2.36 -5.75 12.17
CA LYS A 245 -1.44 -6.79 12.65
C LYS A 245 -0.53 -7.34 11.58
N GLN A 246 -0.88 -7.13 10.32
CA GLN A 246 -0.08 -7.48 9.14
C GLN A 246 -0.37 -6.52 8.00
N SER A 247 0.61 -6.22 7.14
CA SER A 247 0.48 -5.22 6.08
C SER A 247 1.33 -5.56 4.87
N TYR A 248 0.87 -5.18 3.68
CA TYR A 248 1.68 -5.15 2.48
C TYR A 248 2.66 -3.97 2.52
N PHE A 249 3.84 -4.19 1.96
CA PHE A 249 4.93 -3.24 1.85
C PHE A 249 5.60 -3.38 0.48
N ALA A 250 6.31 -2.38 -0.01
CA ALA A 250 6.99 -2.45 -1.31
C ALA A 250 6.07 -2.95 -2.45
N ASP A 251 4.92 -2.28 -2.64
CA ASP A 251 3.96 -2.62 -3.69
C ASP A 251 3.43 -4.07 -3.63
N GLY A 252 3.43 -4.66 -2.43
CA GLY A 252 2.98 -6.03 -2.21
C GLY A 252 4.07 -7.08 -2.34
N GLN A 253 5.30 -6.70 -2.67
CA GLN A 253 6.44 -7.63 -2.75
C GLN A 253 6.96 -8.05 -1.37
N VAL A 254 6.65 -7.29 -0.33
CA VAL A 254 6.96 -7.63 1.06
C VAL A 254 5.68 -7.63 1.88
N ILE A 255 5.55 -8.60 2.77
CA ILE A 255 4.51 -8.63 3.80
C ILE A 255 5.20 -8.53 5.14
N ILE A 256 4.72 -7.62 5.98
CA ILE A 256 5.14 -7.51 7.38
C ILE A 256 4.00 -7.93 8.29
N GLY A 257 4.31 -8.52 9.44
CA GLY A 257 3.29 -8.87 10.44
C GLY A 257 3.89 -9.27 11.78
N ILE A 258 3.00 -9.50 12.72
CA ILE A 258 3.36 -9.92 14.09
C ILE A 258 2.92 -11.35 14.29
N ASP A 259 3.77 -12.17 14.89
CA ASP A 259 3.68 -13.60 15.22
C ASP A 259 3.41 -14.49 14.00
N ASN A 260 2.20 -14.42 13.41
CA ASN A 260 1.79 -15.36 12.38
C ASN A 260 1.15 -14.63 11.18
N PHE A 261 1.45 -15.12 9.99
CA PHE A 261 0.73 -14.72 8.77
C PHE A 261 -0.67 -15.33 8.74
N ALA A 262 -1.66 -14.53 8.37
CA ALA A 262 -3.04 -14.97 8.24
C ALA A 262 -3.70 -14.45 6.96
N ALA A 263 -4.75 -15.12 6.50
CA ALA A 263 -5.45 -14.73 5.28
C ALA A 263 -6.11 -13.35 5.37
N THR A 264 -6.43 -12.88 6.58
CA THR A 264 -6.98 -11.53 6.82
C THR A 264 -6.34 -10.94 8.07
N ASN A 265 -6.37 -9.62 8.17
CA ASN A 265 -5.94 -8.92 9.37
C ASN A 265 -6.77 -9.31 10.61
N GLU A 266 -8.07 -9.59 10.44
CA GLU A 266 -8.96 -10.06 11.49
C GLU A 266 -8.56 -11.46 11.99
N ALA A 267 -8.22 -12.37 11.07
CA ALA A 267 -7.85 -13.75 11.38
C ALA A 267 -6.48 -13.89 12.06
N ASN A 268 -5.62 -12.88 11.96
CA ASN A 268 -4.38 -12.85 12.74
C ASN A 268 -4.74 -12.65 14.22
N SER A 269 -4.40 -13.64 15.06
CA SER A 269 -4.78 -13.70 16.48
C SER A 269 -3.89 -12.87 17.40
N THR A 270 -2.85 -12.25 16.87
CA THR A 270 -1.87 -11.48 17.64
C THR A 270 -2.49 -10.31 18.40
N HIS A 271 -1.89 -9.98 19.53
CA HIS A 271 -2.26 -8.83 20.35
C HIS A 271 -1.22 -7.72 20.26
N ILE A 272 -1.66 -6.51 19.90
CA ILE A 272 -0.86 -5.27 19.96
C ILE A 272 -1.42 -4.39 21.08
N THR A 273 -0.54 -3.84 21.90
CA THR A 273 -0.89 -2.88 22.96
C THR A 273 -1.35 -1.56 22.33
N ASN A 274 -2.40 -0.96 22.89
CA ASN A 274 -2.91 0.31 22.39
C ASN A 274 -1.86 1.42 22.45
N GLY A 275 -1.65 2.10 21.32
CA GLY A 275 -0.64 3.16 21.15
C GLY A 275 0.75 2.64 20.81
N HIS A 276 0.91 1.34 20.49
CA HIS A 276 2.13 0.79 19.92
C HIS A 276 2.01 0.71 18.41
N PHE A 277 3.10 1.10 17.72
CA PHE A 277 3.18 1.10 16.26
C PHE A 277 4.56 0.66 15.81
N ILE A 278 4.61 -0.08 14.71
CA ILE A 278 5.80 -0.40 13.93
C ILE A 278 5.51 0.13 12.53
N VAL A 279 6.19 1.19 12.11
CA VAL A 279 6.01 1.77 10.77
C VAL A 279 7.32 1.61 10.01
N MET A 280 7.23 1.14 8.78
CA MET A 280 8.37 0.91 7.90
C MET A 280 8.26 1.78 6.67
N GLY A 281 9.40 2.31 6.24
CA GLY A 281 9.53 3.03 4.98
C GLY A 281 10.67 2.48 4.14
N MET A 282 10.50 2.46 2.82
CA MET A 282 11.49 2.00 1.87
C MET A 282 12.14 3.17 1.15
N ASP A 283 13.40 3.05 0.82
CA ASP A 283 14.13 4.05 0.07
C ASP A 283 13.55 4.24 -1.35
N ILE A 284 13.98 5.29 -2.03
CA ILE A 284 13.44 5.67 -3.34
C ILE A 284 13.74 4.64 -4.44
N ASN A 285 14.75 3.78 -4.24
CA ASN A 285 15.14 2.77 -5.20
C ASN A 285 14.23 1.53 -5.15
N GLY A 286 13.47 1.36 -4.06
CA GLY A 286 12.63 0.18 -3.87
C GLY A 286 13.46 -1.11 -3.77
N LEU A 287 12.84 -2.24 -4.12
CA LEU A 287 13.50 -3.56 -4.15
C LEU A 287 14.27 -3.77 -5.48
N GLN A 288 15.27 -2.95 -5.72
CA GLN A 288 16.15 -3.09 -6.87
C GLN A 288 17.57 -3.38 -6.40
N ASN A 289 18.35 -4.09 -7.23
CA ASN A 289 19.75 -4.31 -6.95
C ASN A 289 20.47 -2.97 -6.87
N ALA A 290 20.92 -2.62 -5.67
CA ALA A 290 21.76 -1.44 -5.46
C ALA A 290 23.22 -1.78 -5.76
N THR A 291 24.02 -0.75 -6.04
CA THR A 291 25.48 -0.88 -6.15
C THR A 291 26.17 -1.04 -4.79
N GLU A 292 25.41 -0.85 -3.72
CA GLU A 292 25.93 -0.91 -2.36
C GLU A 292 26.23 -2.36 -1.94
N VAL A 293 27.44 -2.54 -1.39
CA VAL A 293 27.92 -3.82 -0.89
C VAL A 293 28.40 -3.65 0.54
N TYR A 294 27.93 -4.51 1.44
CA TYR A 294 28.35 -4.52 2.83
C TYR A 294 29.13 -5.80 3.15
N THR A 295 30.12 -5.68 4.05
CA THR A 295 30.88 -6.83 4.53
C THR A 295 30.36 -7.23 5.89
N GLN A 296 29.94 -8.50 6.03
CA GLN A 296 29.52 -9.08 7.31
C GLN A 296 30.20 -10.43 7.51
N ASN A 297 30.88 -10.62 8.64
CA ASN A 297 31.59 -11.87 8.98
C ASN A 297 32.56 -12.38 7.89
N GLY A 298 33.14 -11.47 7.11
CA GLY A 298 34.05 -11.81 6.01
C GLY A 298 33.35 -12.14 4.69
N GLU A 299 32.04 -12.08 4.62
CA GLU A 299 31.24 -12.25 3.41
C GLU A 299 30.75 -10.92 2.86
N LEU A 300 30.56 -10.84 1.54
CA LEU A 300 30.07 -9.66 0.83
C LEU A 300 28.60 -9.82 0.50
N TYR A 301 27.82 -8.81 0.83
CA TYR A 301 26.37 -8.75 0.63
C TYR A 301 26.00 -7.57 -0.24
N GLN A 302 25.43 -7.83 -1.42
CA GLN A 302 24.89 -6.81 -2.31
C GLN A 302 23.44 -6.48 -1.91
N VAL A 303 23.15 -5.20 -1.73
CA VAL A 303 21.83 -4.71 -1.28
C VAL A 303 20.77 -4.84 -2.38
N ILE A 304 19.56 -5.23 -2.01
CA ILE A 304 18.36 -5.29 -2.87
C ILE A 304 17.32 -4.21 -2.46
N GLY A 305 17.62 -3.32 -1.59
CA GLY A 305 16.72 -2.26 -1.13
C GLY A 305 16.89 -2.03 0.36
N LYS A 306 16.88 -0.75 0.73
CA LYS A 306 16.99 -0.33 2.12
C LYS A 306 15.68 0.16 2.65
N SER A 307 15.45 -0.12 3.93
CA SER A 307 14.26 0.31 4.63
C SER A 307 14.60 0.73 6.05
N ILE A 308 13.83 1.64 6.58
CA ILE A 308 13.89 2.07 7.98
C ILE A 308 12.63 1.64 8.71
N VAL A 309 12.78 1.25 9.96
CA VAL A 309 11.69 0.99 10.89
C VAL A 309 11.65 2.09 11.93
N GLN A 310 10.49 2.68 12.13
CA GLN A 310 10.22 3.59 13.26
C GLN A 310 9.29 2.91 14.26
N GLY A 311 9.74 2.84 15.50
CA GLY A 311 9.00 2.28 16.62
C GLY A 311 8.26 3.31 17.43
N THR A 312 7.09 2.94 17.95
CA THR A 312 6.37 3.71 18.96
C THR A 312 5.86 2.78 20.04
N GLY A 313 6.21 3.04 21.29
CA GLY A 313 5.95 2.15 22.42
C GLY A 313 7.02 1.05 22.52
N ALA A 314 6.78 0.04 23.35
CA ALA A 314 7.74 -1.05 23.58
C ALA A 314 7.65 -2.09 22.46
N ILE A 315 8.07 -1.74 21.24
CA ILE A 315 7.96 -2.60 20.06
C ILE A 315 8.92 -3.79 20.07
N SER A 316 10.01 -3.71 20.82
CA SER A 316 10.98 -4.80 21.02
C SER A 316 10.38 -6.07 21.64
N THR A 317 9.18 -5.96 22.21
CA THR A 317 8.45 -7.10 22.80
C THR A 317 7.68 -7.92 21.75
N TYR A 318 7.56 -7.44 20.53
CA TYR A 318 6.85 -8.14 19.46
C TYR A 318 7.78 -9.01 18.65
N ASN A 319 7.32 -10.21 18.38
CA ASN A 319 7.94 -11.10 17.42
C ASN A 319 7.33 -10.81 16.03
N THR A 320 8.13 -10.30 15.11
CA THR A 320 7.66 -9.97 13.77
C THR A 320 8.20 -10.95 12.73
N PHE A 321 7.52 -11.00 11.59
CA PHE A 321 7.99 -11.69 10.40
C PHE A 321 8.03 -10.74 9.21
N LEU A 322 8.89 -11.05 8.24
CA LEU A 322 8.89 -10.50 6.90
C LEU A 322 8.76 -11.64 5.89
N LEU A 323 7.90 -11.46 4.90
CA LEU A 323 7.80 -12.33 3.73
C LEU A 323 8.26 -11.53 2.52
N LEU A 324 9.27 -12.01 1.79
CA LEU A 324 9.77 -11.40 0.56
C LEU A 324 9.34 -12.26 -0.62
N ASP A 325 8.68 -11.66 -1.61
CA ASP A 325 8.29 -12.36 -2.84
C ASP A 325 9.53 -12.90 -3.56
N THR A 326 9.51 -14.20 -3.91
CA THR A 326 10.64 -14.85 -4.58
C THR A 326 10.93 -14.26 -5.95
N SER A 327 9.97 -13.58 -6.59
CA SER A 327 10.17 -12.91 -7.88
C SER A 327 11.11 -11.69 -7.83
N VAL A 328 11.46 -11.22 -6.62
CA VAL A 328 12.41 -10.11 -6.43
C VAL A 328 13.83 -10.51 -6.80
N VAL A 329 14.16 -11.79 -6.71
CA VAL A 329 15.48 -12.35 -7.07
C VAL A 329 15.33 -13.52 -8.05
N ASN A 330 16.43 -13.95 -8.64
CA ASN A 330 16.44 -15.16 -9.47
C ASN A 330 16.19 -16.43 -8.64
N ASP A 331 15.54 -17.43 -9.20
CA ASP A 331 15.13 -18.67 -8.53
C ASP A 331 16.25 -19.43 -7.79
N SER A 332 17.51 -19.23 -8.18
CA SER A 332 18.68 -19.86 -7.56
C SER A 332 19.29 -19.08 -6.40
N ILE A 333 18.78 -17.87 -6.12
CA ILE A 333 19.33 -16.96 -5.12
C ILE A 333 18.42 -16.93 -3.91
N THR A 334 19.01 -17.11 -2.73
CA THR A 334 18.33 -16.91 -1.45
C THR A 334 18.89 -15.66 -0.80
N PRO A 335 18.10 -14.56 -0.71
CA PRO A 335 18.57 -13.34 -0.09
C PRO A 335 18.63 -13.48 1.43
N ALA A 336 19.59 -12.81 2.06
CA ALA A 336 19.62 -12.61 3.51
C ALA A 336 18.89 -11.30 3.87
N LEU A 337 18.35 -11.23 5.08
CA LEU A 337 17.90 -9.99 5.71
C LEU A 337 19.02 -9.48 6.62
N LEU A 338 19.52 -8.28 6.36
CA LEU A 338 20.47 -7.58 7.20
C LEU A 338 19.74 -6.52 8.01
N ILE A 339 20.00 -6.46 9.33
CA ILE A 339 19.40 -5.46 10.23
C ILE A 339 20.53 -4.69 10.92
N ASP A 340 20.61 -3.40 10.65
CA ASP A 340 21.51 -2.45 11.29
C ASP A 340 20.82 -1.86 12.50
N ARG A 341 21.23 -2.32 13.68
CA ARG A 341 20.69 -1.87 14.97
C ARG A 341 21.15 -0.45 15.37
N SER A 342 22.30 -0.02 14.82
CA SER A 342 22.79 1.33 15.10
C SER A 342 21.96 2.42 14.40
N GLY A 343 21.11 2.05 13.46
CA GLY A 343 20.35 3.01 12.66
C GLY A 343 21.19 3.89 11.74
N SER A 344 22.48 3.55 11.57
CA SER A 344 23.43 4.38 10.78
C SER A 344 23.26 4.25 9.28
N GLY A 345 22.65 3.14 8.81
CA GLY A 345 22.54 2.79 7.39
C GLY A 345 23.84 2.30 6.75
N ASN A 346 24.92 2.17 7.54
CA ASN A 346 26.22 1.68 7.08
C ASN A 346 26.44 0.19 7.37
N PHE A 347 25.50 -0.45 8.05
CA PHE A 347 25.52 -1.87 8.40
C PHE A 347 26.87 -2.28 9.01
N PRO A 348 27.29 -1.71 10.16
CA PRO A 348 28.61 -1.92 10.72
C PRO A 348 28.78 -3.37 11.21
N ILE A 349 30.01 -3.90 11.03
CA ILE A 349 30.36 -5.25 11.51
C ILE A 349 30.21 -5.32 13.02
N GLY A 350 29.52 -6.36 13.51
CA GLY A 350 29.28 -6.60 14.94
C GLY A 350 28.01 -5.93 15.49
N GLU A 351 27.41 -4.98 14.78
CA GLU A 351 26.12 -4.36 15.12
C GLU A 351 25.01 -4.76 14.13
N THR A 352 25.39 -5.34 13.01
CA THR A 352 24.47 -5.85 11.98
C THR A 352 24.13 -7.31 12.24
N ILE A 353 22.85 -7.62 12.23
CA ILE A 353 22.35 -9.01 12.32
C ILE A 353 22.06 -9.50 10.90
N VAL A 354 22.52 -10.71 10.58
CA VAL A 354 22.21 -11.40 9.32
C VAL A 354 21.23 -12.52 9.62
N ILE A 355 20.08 -12.50 8.97
CA ILE A 355 19.02 -13.49 9.11
C ILE A 355 18.77 -14.13 7.74
N TRP A 356 18.88 -15.44 7.68
CA TRP A 356 18.50 -16.22 6.51
C TRP A 356 17.03 -16.63 6.62
N PRO A 357 16.32 -16.79 5.50
CA PRO A 357 14.93 -17.24 5.54
C PRO A 357 14.85 -18.65 6.11
N SER A 358 13.86 -18.92 6.94
CA SER A 358 13.62 -20.22 7.56
C SER A 358 13.18 -21.28 6.56
N THR A 359 12.33 -20.88 5.60
CA THR A 359 11.81 -21.72 4.51
C THR A 359 11.36 -20.83 3.36
N ASN A 360 11.18 -21.44 2.18
CA ASN A 360 10.33 -20.86 1.12
C ASN A 360 8.92 -21.38 1.38
N ASP A 361 7.96 -20.51 1.57
CA ASP A 361 6.59 -20.96 1.74
C ASP A 361 6.01 -21.46 0.40
N SER A 362 4.96 -22.26 0.48
CA SER A 362 4.27 -22.79 -0.70
C SER A 362 3.58 -21.70 -1.55
N LEU A 363 3.52 -20.46 -1.08
CA LEU A 363 2.92 -19.31 -1.74
C LEU A 363 3.94 -18.48 -2.52
N GLY A 364 5.22 -18.84 -2.50
CA GLY A 364 6.28 -18.17 -3.24
C GLY A 364 6.94 -17.00 -2.49
N TYR A 365 7.11 -17.13 -1.17
CA TYR A 365 7.81 -16.16 -0.35
C TYR A 365 9.02 -16.76 0.36
N PHE A 366 10.09 -15.97 0.50
CA PHE A 366 11.13 -16.19 1.50
C PHE A 366 10.59 -15.71 2.86
N VAL A 367 10.70 -16.57 3.87
CA VAL A 367 10.12 -16.33 5.20
C VAL A 367 11.21 -16.00 6.21
N TYR A 368 11.21 -14.78 6.75
CA TYR A 368 12.11 -14.34 7.82
C TYR A 368 11.28 -14.19 9.09
N GLU A 369 11.62 -14.92 10.12
CA GLU A 369 10.87 -15.02 11.37
C GLU A 369 11.72 -14.59 12.57
N ASN A 370 11.05 -14.38 13.69
CA ASN A 370 11.67 -14.06 14.98
C ASN A 370 12.45 -12.74 14.94
N ILE A 371 11.91 -11.75 14.25
CA ILE A 371 12.51 -10.43 14.15
C ILE A 371 11.93 -9.55 15.26
N SER A 372 12.81 -9.04 16.14
CA SER A 372 12.46 -7.99 17.10
C SER A 372 13.11 -6.68 16.67
N TRP A 373 12.39 -5.59 16.74
CA TRP A 373 12.84 -4.26 16.37
C TRP A 373 13.16 -3.42 17.61
N ASP A 374 14.01 -2.40 17.44
CA ASP A 374 14.32 -1.38 18.48
C ASP A 374 14.78 -1.99 19.81
N LEU A 375 15.70 -2.94 19.74
CA LEU A 375 16.24 -3.60 20.94
C LEU A 375 17.12 -2.67 21.80
N ASP A 376 17.70 -1.65 21.21
CA ASP A 376 18.52 -0.65 21.86
C ASP A 376 17.70 0.56 22.38
N ASN A 377 16.40 0.59 22.10
CA ASN A 377 15.47 1.68 22.40
C ASN A 377 15.87 3.03 21.76
N SER A 378 16.51 2.99 20.60
CA SER A 378 16.81 4.18 19.80
C SER A 378 15.56 4.75 19.11
N GLY A 379 14.54 3.92 18.96
CA GLY A 379 13.29 4.20 18.23
C GLY A 379 13.37 3.84 16.76
N THR A 380 14.53 3.42 16.24
CA THR A 380 14.70 3.13 14.81
C THR A 380 15.74 2.05 14.56
N ASP A 381 15.45 1.18 13.59
CA ASP A 381 16.40 0.24 12.98
C ASP A 381 16.41 0.43 11.46
N LEU A 382 17.52 0.17 10.80
CA LEU A 382 17.53 -0.01 9.35
C LEU A 382 17.64 -1.48 8.99
N PHE A 383 17.06 -1.86 7.87
CA PHE A 383 17.24 -3.19 7.30
C PHE A 383 17.35 -3.13 5.77
N CYS A 384 17.92 -4.17 5.20
CA CYS A 384 17.87 -4.40 3.76
C CYS A 384 17.79 -5.90 3.49
N PHE A 385 17.22 -6.26 2.34
CA PHE A 385 17.49 -7.58 1.77
C PHE A 385 18.80 -7.52 1.00
N ALA A 386 19.54 -8.61 0.98
CA ALA A 386 20.85 -8.62 0.35
C ALA A 386 21.24 -10.00 -0.17
N ILE A 387 21.97 -10.02 -1.27
CA ILE A 387 22.49 -11.23 -1.90
C ILE A 387 23.91 -11.47 -1.41
N ASN A 388 24.19 -12.67 -0.91
CA ASN A 388 25.56 -13.08 -0.59
C ASN A 388 26.33 -13.39 -1.89
N MET A 389 27.29 -12.55 -2.21
CA MET A 389 28.05 -12.64 -3.46
C MET A 389 28.97 -13.87 -3.56
N LEU A 390 29.32 -14.52 -2.43
CA LEU A 390 30.14 -15.73 -2.46
C LEU A 390 29.35 -16.95 -2.96
N ASN A 391 28.03 -16.97 -2.79
CA ASN A 391 27.19 -18.07 -3.27
C ASN A 391 26.97 -18.05 -4.79
N GLU A 392 27.05 -16.90 -5.45
CA GLU A 392 26.98 -16.82 -6.92
C GLU A 392 28.20 -17.50 -7.61
N GLU A 393 29.39 -17.40 -7.03
CA GLU A 393 30.57 -18.02 -7.63
C GLU A 393 30.61 -19.56 -7.53
N ILE A 394 29.92 -20.16 -6.54
CA ILE A 394 29.90 -21.64 -6.34
C ILE A 394 29.04 -22.30 -7.42
N VAL A 395 28.00 -21.69 -7.89
CA VAL A 395 27.12 -22.25 -8.95
C VAL A 395 27.83 -22.25 -10.31
N GLU A 396 28.66 -21.26 -10.63
CA GLU A 396 29.49 -21.28 -11.86
C GLU A 396 30.70 -22.22 -11.77
N LYS A 397 31.28 -22.42 -10.56
CA LYS A 397 32.48 -23.24 -10.37
C LYS A 397 32.24 -24.74 -10.28
N SER A 398 31.01 -25.20 -10.05
CA SER A 398 30.70 -26.64 -10.07
C SER A 398 30.91 -27.33 -11.42
N HIS A 399 31.23 -26.54 -12.47
CA HIS A 399 31.50 -27.03 -13.85
C HIS A 399 32.95 -26.97 -14.30
N LEU A 400 33.91 -26.48 -13.46
CA LEU A 400 35.33 -26.46 -13.84
C LEU A 400 36.22 -26.76 -12.63
N GLY A 401 36.84 -27.94 -12.64
CA GLY A 401 37.75 -28.43 -11.60
C GLY A 401 39.11 -27.73 -11.54
N THR A 402 39.57 -27.60 -10.28
CA THR A 402 40.95 -27.53 -9.78
C THR A 402 42.03 -26.65 -10.39
N LYS A 403 42.53 -25.68 -9.64
CA LYS A 403 43.91 -25.38 -9.16
C LYS A 403 44.23 -23.89 -8.97
N ASN A 404 44.85 -23.59 -7.80
CA ASN A 404 45.70 -22.43 -7.43
C ASN A 404 45.12 -21.31 -6.59
N ASP A 405 45.30 -21.41 -5.27
CA ASP A 405 44.71 -20.56 -4.21
C ASP A 405 45.38 -19.19 -3.96
N THR A 406 46.46 -18.80 -4.60
CA THR A 406 47.18 -17.54 -4.32
C THR A 406 47.10 -16.43 -5.40
N LYS A 407 46.46 -16.73 -6.52
CA LYS A 407 46.13 -15.71 -7.53
C LYS A 407 44.68 -15.21 -7.51
N ILE A 408 43.87 -15.81 -6.64
CA ILE A 408 42.42 -15.62 -6.58
C ILE A 408 42.08 -14.27 -5.94
N ASP A 409 42.78 -13.84 -4.87
CA ASP A 409 42.44 -12.60 -4.15
C ASP A 409 42.66 -11.32 -5.00
N LEU A 410 43.72 -11.28 -5.82
CA LEU A 410 43.96 -10.14 -6.68
C LEU A 410 43.09 -10.13 -7.93
N ALA A 411 42.70 -11.30 -8.44
CA ALA A 411 41.79 -11.43 -9.57
C ALA A 411 40.33 -11.13 -9.16
N LEU A 412 39.93 -11.50 -7.92
CA LEU A 412 38.63 -11.16 -7.33
C LEU A 412 38.48 -9.65 -7.12
N GLN A 413 39.51 -8.98 -6.56
CA GLN A 413 39.48 -7.54 -6.43
C GLN A 413 39.42 -6.80 -7.78
N GLN A 414 40.14 -7.29 -8.80
CA GLN A 414 40.11 -6.71 -10.14
C GLN A 414 38.81 -7.03 -10.90
N LYS A 415 38.23 -8.24 -10.69
CA LYS A 415 36.95 -8.61 -11.31
C LYS A 415 35.79 -7.83 -10.67
N ASN A 416 35.81 -7.65 -9.35
CA ASN A 416 34.83 -6.82 -8.63
C ASN A 416 34.93 -5.35 -9.02
N LEU A 417 36.12 -4.80 -9.23
CA LEU A 417 36.33 -3.45 -9.79
C LEU A 417 35.83 -3.34 -11.24
N ASN A 418 36.02 -4.40 -12.05
CA ASN A 418 35.53 -4.42 -13.44
C ASN A 418 34.02 -4.65 -13.51
N GLN A 419 33.42 -5.45 -12.60
CA GLN A 419 31.96 -5.57 -12.48
C GLN A 419 31.35 -4.27 -11.95
N ALA A 420 31.92 -3.65 -10.92
CA ALA A 420 31.46 -2.34 -10.46
C ALA A 420 31.52 -1.28 -11.58
N SER A 421 32.52 -1.32 -12.45
CA SER A 421 32.63 -0.43 -13.62
C SER A 421 31.64 -0.77 -14.75
N LEU A 422 31.30 -2.06 -14.90
CA LEU A 422 30.24 -2.51 -15.82
C LEU A 422 28.84 -2.16 -15.27
N PHE A 423 28.63 -2.25 -13.95
CA PHE A 423 27.41 -1.79 -13.30
C PHE A 423 27.25 -0.27 -13.37
N GLN A 424 28.33 0.52 -13.22
CA GLN A 424 28.26 1.96 -13.44
C GLN A 424 27.93 2.34 -14.91
N GLN A 425 28.22 1.49 -15.88
CA GLN A 425 27.74 1.66 -17.26
C GLN A 425 26.30 1.17 -17.46
N SER A 426 25.78 0.28 -16.59
CA SER A 426 24.38 -0.19 -16.64
C SER A 426 23.39 0.71 -15.89
N GLU A 427 23.82 1.65 -15.06
CA GLU A 427 22.95 2.64 -14.39
C GLU A 427 22.13 3.52 -15.35
N ASN A 428 22.40 3.46 -16.66
CA ASN A 428 21.57 4.11 -17.68
C ASN A 428 20.56 3.17 -18.38
N LEU A 429 20.49 1.90 -18.02
CA LEU A 429 19.57 0.94 -18.61
C LEU A 429 18.38 0.72 -17.67
N LYS A 430 17.36 1.57 -17.81
CA LYS A 430 16.04 1.26 -17.22
C LYS A 430 15.60 -0.11 -17.73
N THR A 431 15.20 -1.00 -16.83
CA THR A 431 14.62 -2.30 -17.18
C THR A 431 13.26 -2.12 -17.86
N ALA A 432 12.89 -3.03 -18.74
CA ALA A 432 11.54 -3.05 -19.31
C ALA A 432 10.52 -3.45 -18.23
N ASP A 433 9.37 -2.76 -18.20
CA ASP A 433 8.24 -3.08 -17.30
C ASP A 433 7.12 -3.73 -18.11
N TYR A 434 6.57 -4.84 -17.60
CA TYR A 434 5.51 -5.63 -18.23
C TYR A 434 4.37 -5.86 -17.26
N ARG A 435 3.14 -5.51 -17.67
CA ARG A 435 1.95 -5.67 -16.84
C ARG A 435 0.84 -6.35 -17.64
N LEU A 436 0.23 -7.35 -17.03
CA LEU A 436 -0.94 -8.06 -17.57
C LEU A 436 -2.11 -7.92 -16.59
N PHE A 437 -3.20 -7.33 -17.06
CA PHE A 437 -4.38 -7.16 -16.20
C PHE A 437 -5.69 -7.09 -17.02
N PRO A 438 -6.81 -7.43 -16.37
CA PRO A 438 -6.88 -8.24 -15.16
C PRO A 438 -6.36 -9.66 -15.42
N ASN A 439 -5.79 -10.30 -14.40
CA ASN A 439 -5.40 -11.70 -14.46
C ASN A 439 -5.62 -12.33 -13.07
N PRO A 440 -6.58 -13.24 -12.86
CA PRO A 440 -7.49 -13.80 -13.88
C PRO A 440 -8.47 -12.81 -14.51
N ASN A 441 -9.05 -13.15 -15.67
CA ASN A 441 -10.02 -12.32 -16.39
C ASN A 441 -11.19 -13.14 -16.97
N ARG A 442 -12.15 -12.44 -17.58
CA ARG A 442 -13.31 -13.05 -18.29
C ARG A 442 -13.20 -12.90 -19.81
N GLY A 443 -12.00 -13.09 -20.33
CA GLY A 443 -11.67 -13.03 -21.74
C GLY A 443 -10.98 -11.74 -22.16
N ARG A 444 -11.33 -10.57 -21.61
CA ARG A 444 -10.68 -9.31 -21.93
C ARG A 444 -9.47 -9.09 -21.02
N PHE A 445 -8.37 -8.67 -21.61
CA PHE A 445 -7.13 -8.36 -20.91
C PHE A 445 -6.38 -7.23 -21.60
N ILE A 446 -5.46 -6.60 -20.84
CA ILE A 446 -4.55 -5.57 -21.32
C ILE A 446 -3.13 -5.99 -20.94
N VAL A 447 -2.20 -5.79 -21.87
CA VAL A 447 -0.77 -5.92 -21.63
C VAL A 447 -0.13 -4.55 -21.83
N GLU A 448 0.38 -3.97 -20.76
CA GLU A 448 1.19 -2.76 -20.81
C GLU A 448 2.67 -3.13 -20.81
N ILE A 449 3.44 -2.46 -21.65
CA ILE A 449 4.88 -2.65 -21.80
C ILE A 449 5.54 -1.28 -21.81
N THR A 450 6.54 -1.09 -20.98
CA THR A 450 7.37 0.13 -20.98
C THR A 450 8.83 -0.26 -21.14
N TYR A 451 9.46 0.22 -22.21
CA TYR A 451 10.89 0.04 -22.49
C TYR A 451 11.67 1.30 -22.15
N PRO A 452 12.95 1.19 -21.81
CA PRO A 452 13.81 2.34 -21.58
C PRO A 452 14.11 3.15 -22.85
N ILE A 453 14.03 2.51 -24.02
CA ILE A 453 14.24 3.12 -25.35
C ILE A 453 13.13 2.70 -26.30
N GLU A 454 12.93 3.47 -27.37
CA GLU A 454 11.99 3.12 -28.43
C GLU A 454 12.45 1.86 -29.17
N GLN A 455 11.54 0.90 -29.37
CA GLN A 455 11.81 -0.34 -30.10
C GLN A 455 10.54 -0.97 -30.64
N ASP A 456 10.68 -1.96 -31.49
CA ASP A 456 9.58 -2.77 -32.00
C ASP A 456 9.27 -3.91 -31.03
N VAL A 457 8.00 -4.30 -30.96
CA VAL A 457 7.53 -5.37 -30.08
C VAL A 457 6.47 -6.23 -30.77
N THR A 458 6.53 -7.53 -30.56
CA THR A 458 5.50 -8.48 -30.94
C THR A 458 4.95 -9.19 -29.69
N LEU A 459 3.65 -9.12 -29.49
CA LEU A 459 2.93 -9.83 -28.45
C LEU A 459 2.14 -10.97 -29.08
N THR A 460 2.33 -12.20 -28.60
CA THR A 460 1.62 -13.39 -29.07
C THR A 460 0.95 -14.11 -27.91
N VAL A 461 -0.28 -14.56 -28.10
CA VAL A 461 -1.02 -15.35 -27.12
C VAL A 461 -1.18 -16.77 -27.63
N TYR A 462 -0.83 -17.73 -26.78
CA TYR A 462 -0.96 -19.16 -27.04
C TYR A 462 -1.91 -19.83 -26.05
N THR A 463 -2.63 -20.83 -26.50
CA THR A 463 -3.35 -21.78 -25.66
C THR A 463 -2.35 -22.71 -24.94
N SER A 464 -2.82 -23.45 -23.95
CA SER A 464 -2.00 -24.42 -23.17
C SER A 464 -1.41 -25.56 -24.01
N ASP A 465 -2.03 -25.87 -25.17
CA ASP A 465 -1.54 -26.83 -26.15
C ASP A 465 -0.60 -26.22 -27.21
N GLY A 466 -0.22 -24.94 -27.05
CA GLY A 466 0.75 -24.25 -27.90
C GLY A 466 0.17 -23.66 -29.20
N LYS A 467 -1.15 -23.63 -29.36
CA LYS A 467 -1.77 -23.01 -30.52
C LYS A 467 -1.80 -21.49 -30.37
N MET A 468 -1.28 -20.78 -31.36
CA MET A 468 -1.32 -19.32 -31.42
C MET A 468 -2.75 -18.84 -31.72
N ILE A 469 -3.27 -17.90 -30.94
CA ILE A 469 -4.63 -17.38 -31.05
C ILE A 469 -4.71 -15.88 -31.28
N LEU A 470 -3.68 -15.13 -30.90
CA LEU A 470 -3.63 -13.67 -31.06
C LEU A 470 -2.19 -13.23 -31.30
N VAL A 471 -2.00 -12.28 -32.23
CA VAL A 471 -0.73 -11.55 -32.40
C VAL A 471 -1.01 -10.07 -32.49
N LYS A 472 -0.21 -9.27 -31.82
CA LYS A 472 -0.20 -7.81 -31.88
C LYS A 472 1.23 -7.32 -32.11
N GLU A 473 1.40 -6.33 -32.95
CA GLU A 473 2.68 -5.70 -33.23
C GLU A 473 2.64 -4.23 -32.87
N GLY A 474 3.74 -3.74 -32.33
CA GLY A 474 3.98 -2.34 -32.07
C GLY A 474 5.35 -1.92 -32.62
N LYS A 475 5.47 -0.68 -33.12
CA LYS A 475 6.71 -0.20 -33.75
C LYS A 475 7.12 1.16 -33.23
N GLY A 476 8.42 1.33 -32.97
CA GLY A 476 9.08 2.58 -32.73
C GLY A 476 8.58 3.37 -31.53
N LYS A 477 8.16 2.71 -30.45
CA LYS A 477 7.72 3.37 -29.22
C LYS A 477 8.41 2.78 -27.98
N SER A 478 8.50 3.57 -26.93
CA SER A 478 8.95 3.13 -25.61
C SER A 478 7.80 2.62 -24.71
N ARG A 479 6.55 2.85 -25.10
CA ARG A 479 5.37 2.37 -24.36
C ARG A 479 4.33 1.79 -25.31
N TYR A 480 3.81 0.62 -24.92
CA TYR A 480 2.74 -0.09 -25.62
C TYR A 480 1.64 -0.48 -24.65
N CYS A 481 0.40 -0.44 -25.15
CA CYS A 481 -0.78 -0.94 -24.47
C CYS A 481 -1.53 -1.82 -25.50
N PHE A 482 -1.53 -3.13 -25.28
CA PHE A 482 -2.20 -4.09 -26.12
C PHE A 482 -3.45 -4.63 -25.44
N GLU A 483 -4.60 -4.34 -26.01
CA GLU A 483 -5.85 -4.94 -25.57
C GLU A 483 -6.08 -6.26 -26.33
N GLY A 484 -6.56 -7.29 -25.63
CA GLY A 484 -6.91 -8.57 -26.19
C GLY A 484 -8.22 -9.10 -25.66
N ASN A 485 -8.83 -10.03 -26.42
CA ASN A 485 -10.00 -10.77 -25.98
C ASN A 485 -9.86 -12.24 -26.38
N VAL A 486 -10.15 -13.13 -25.42
CA VAL A 486 -10.15 -14.59 -25.60
C VAL A 486 -11.48 -15.12 -25.11
N GLU A 487 -12.21 -15.80 -25.96
CA GLU A 487 -13.61 -16.23 -25.69
C GLU A 487 -13.72 -17.49 -24.85
N THR A 488 -12.68 -18.32 -24.82
CA THR A 488 -12.74 -19.64 -24.18
C THR A 488 -12.05 -19.59 -22.80
N PRO A 489 -12.70 -20.06 -21.74
CA PRO A 489 -12.04 -20.23 -20.44
C PRO A 489 -10.85 -21.19 -20.53
N GLY A 490 -9.76 -20.88 -19.80
CA GLY A 490 -8.57 -21.72 -19.82
C GLY A 490 -7.30 -20.99 -19.39
N HIS A 491 -6.18 -21.70 -19.51
CA HIS A 491 -4.84 -21.17 -19.28
C HIS A 491 -4.18 -20.78 -20.60
N TYR A 492 -3.56 -19.62 -20.62
CA TYR A 492 -2.91 -19.07 -21.80
C TYR A 492 -1.49 -18.62 -21.47
N LEU A 493 -0.62 -18.64 -22.46
CA LEU A 493 0.73 -18.08 -22.39
C LEU A 493 0.79 -16.84 -23.29
N ILE A 494 1.18 -15.71 -22.74
CA ILE A 494 1.48 -14.49 -23.50
C ILE A 494 2.99 -14.42 -23.64
N GLU A 495 3.46 -14.34 -24.86
CA GLU A 495 4.86 -14.16 -25.21
C GLU A 495 5.05 -12.77 -25.80
N ILE A 496 6.03 -12.03 -25.29
CA ILE A 496 6.40 -10.69 -25.74
C ILE A 496 7.83 -10.77 -26.25
N VAL A 497 8.05 -10.43 -27.49
CA VAL A 497 9.37 -10.45 -28.14
C VAL A 497 9.70 -9.05 -28.63
N SER A 498 10.87 -8.56 -28.26
CA SER A 498 11.43 -7.30 -28.72
C SER A 498 12.90 -7.49 -29.11
N ASN A 499 13.54 -6.46 -29.64
CA ASN A 499 15.01 -6.47 -29.86
C ASN A 499 15.80 -6.46 -28.55
N TRP A 500 15.11 -6.15 -27.44
CA TRP A 500 15.70 -6.05 -26.11
C TRP A 500 15.71 -7.40 -25.39
N GLU A 501 14.55 -8.04 -25.32
CA GLU A 501 14.39 -9.29 -24.60
C GLU A 501 13.13 -10.06 -25.04
N LYS A 502 13.03 -11.28 -24.55
CA LYS A 502 11.84 -12.13 -24.67
C LYS A 502 11.25 -12.37 -23.28
N LYS A 503 9.97 -11.99 -23.07
CA LYS A 503 9.24 -12.16 -21.83
C LYS A 503 8.03 -13.05 -22.01
N SER A 504 7.75 -13.92 -21.05
CA SER A 504 6.54 -14.75 -21.03
C SER A 504 5.71 -14.50 -19.78
N MET A 505 4.39 -14.46 -19.93
CA MET A 505 3.44 -14.24 -18.84
C MET A 505 2.31 -15.27 -18.92
N LYS A 506 1.85 -15.79 -17.78
CA LYS A 506 0.70 -16.68 -17.71
C LYS A 506 -0.59 -15.88 -17.53
N MET A 507 -1.63 -16.25 -18.27
CA MET A 507 -2.97 -15.66 -18.17
C MET A 507 -4.01 -16.73 -17.90
N VAL A 508 -4.95 -16.43 -17.01
CA VAL A 508 -6.09 -17.31 -16.68
C VAL A 508 -7.39 -16.62 -17.09
N VAL A 509 -8.22 -17.31 -17.84
CA VAL A 509 -9.55 -16.88 -18.30
C VAL A 509 -10.61 -17.76 -17.64
N HIS A 510 -11.61 -17.17 -17.01
CA HIS A 510 -12.73 -17.84 -16.33
C HIS A 510 -14.04 -17.73 -17.10
#